data_663dfd5e84be13b5b0f0e27ff95ee8e5
#
_entry.id   663dfd5e84be13b5b0f0e27ff95ee8e5
#
_cell.length_a   1.000
_cell.length_b   1.000
_cell.length_c   1.000
_cell.angle_alpha   90.00
_cell.angle_beta   90.00
_cell.angle_gamma   90.00
#
_symmetry.space_group_name_H-M   'P 1'
#
loop_
_entity.id
_entity.type
_entity.pdbx_description
1 polymer ?
#
loop_
_entity_poly.entity_id
_entity_poly.type
_entity_poly.pdbx_seq_one_letter_code
_entity_poly.pdbx_strand_id
1 'polypeptide(L)'
;MIDYEMERRRIIRLNYHVHYIVACISLVVALTFSCMQAEAKEEHEIKDCDFTCYIDSGTCFTGCQTRRGIAASSEALIGYTVIVWTTDGEFIGYYEILDKIGTKWGRSGTLDEPHVIDVWCEDMEEAKRFMDLTEGKCKVMFVKAEG
;
A
#
# COMPACT_ATOMS: atom_id res chain seq x y z
N MET A 1 -49.85 -7.01 51.83
CA MET A 1 -48.50 -6.53 52.26
C MET A 1 -47.58 -6.94 51.12
N ILE A 2 -47.21 -5.98 50.27
CA ILE A 2 -46.29 -6.26 49.15
C ILE A 2 -44.93 -6.55 49.72
N ASP A 3 -44.35 -7.68 49.33
CA ASP A 3 -43.06 -8.12 49.84
C ASP A 3 -41.93 -7.22 49.27
N TYR A 4 -41.67 -6.13 49.99
CA TYR A 4 -40.68 -5.10 49.67
C TYR A 4 -39.26 -5.68 49.41
N GLU A 5 -38.93 -6.76 50.07
CA GLU A 5 -37.64 -7.44 49.86
C GLU A 5 -37.55 -8.13 48.50
N MET A 6 -38.63 -8.70 48.01
CA MET A 6 -38.65 -9.39 46.71
C MET A 6 -38.52 -8.39 45.57
N GLU A 7 -39.19 -7.24 45.65
CA GLU A 7 -39.13 -6.16 44.66
C GLU A 7 -37.73 -5.51 44.65
N ARG A 8 -37.11 -5.29 45.80
CA ARG A 8 -35.75 -4.79 45.93
C ARG A 8 -34.74 -5.73 45.27
N ARG A 9 -34.86 -7.04 45.47
CA ARG A 9 -33.97 -8.04 44.82
C ARG A 9 -34.16 -8.08 43.32
N ARG A 10 -35.37 -7.84 42.81
CA ARG A 10 -35.68 -7.78 41.40
C ARG A 10 -35.05 -6.56 40.73
N ILE A 11 -35.10 -5.41 41.36
CA ILE A 11 -34.47 -4.16 40.87
C ILE A 11 -32.95 -4.30 40.86
N ILE A 12 -32.36 -4.88 41.88
CA ILE A 12 -30.90 -5.10 41.92
C ILE A 12 -30.45 -6.04 40.81
N ARG A 13 -31.16 -7.16 40.56
CA ARG A 13 -30.83 -8.05 39.42
C ARG A 13 -30.99 -7.37 38.08
N LEU A 14 -32.01 -6.57 37.90
CA LEU A 14 -32.24 -5.82 36.64
C LEU A 14 -31.07 -4.84 36.39
N ASN A 15 -30.62 -4.11 37.39
CA ASN A 15 -29.48 -3.22 37.30
C ASN A 15 -28.18 -3.94 36.90
N TYR A 16 -27.90 -5.11 37.52
CA TYR A 16 -26.74 -5.92 37.13
C TYR A 16 -26.79 -6.38 35.68
N HIS A 17 -27.95 -6.81 35.18
CA HIS A 17 -28.10 -7.19 33.78
C HIS A 17 -27.91 -6.01 32.82
N VAL A 18 -28.45 -4.84 33.16
CA VAL A 18 -28.28 -3.63 32.35
C VAL A 18 -26.79 -3.22 32.28
N HIS A 19 -26.09 -3.20 33.40
CA HIS A 19 -24.66 -2.89 33.45
C HIS A 19 -23.82 -3.90 32.68
N TYR A 20 -24.14 -5.19 32.78
CA TYR A 20 -23.46 -6.24 32.02
C TYR A 20 -23.65 -6.08 30.51
N ILE A 21 -24.88 -5.81 30.06
CA ILE A 21 -25.19 -5.57 28.64
C ILE A 21 -24.46 -4.34 28.12
N VAL A 22 -24.45 -3.24 28.88
CA VAL A 22 -23.73 -2.02 28.51
C VAL A 22 -22.24 -2.28 28.39
N ALA A 23 -21.64 -3.02 29.33
CA ALA A 23 -20.23 -3.38 29.28
C ALA A 23 -19.89 -4.26 28.07
N CYS A 24 -20.74 -5.23 27.74
CA CYS A 24 -20.56 -6.08 26.56
C CYS A 24 -20.66 -5.27 25.25
N ILE A 25 -21.63 -4.36 25.13
CA ILE A 25 -21.78 -3.47 23.96
C ILE A 25 -20.55 -2.57 23.81
N SER A 26 -20.09 -1.97 24.93
CA SER A 26 -18.89 -1.11 24.91
C SER A 26 -17.64 -1.88 24.48
N LEU A 27 -17.48 -3.12 24.90
CA LEU A 27 -16.36 -3.98 24.50
C LEU A 27 -16.42 -4.31 23.01
N VAL A 28 -17.60 -4.67 22.50
CA VAL A 28 -17.79 -4.95 21.07
C VAL A 28 -17.50 -3.70 20.22
N VAL A 29 -18.00 -2.53 20.62
CA VAL A 29 -17.72 -1.26 19.94
C VAL A 29 -16.22 -0.94 19.97
N ALA A 30 -15.55 -1.13 21.08
CA ALA A 30 -14.10 -0.90 21.19
C ALA A 30 -13.30 -1.86 20.29
N LEU A 31 -13.68 -3.14 20.22
CA LEU A 31 -13.03 -4.13 19.37
C LEU A 31 -13.26 -3.84 17.87
N THR A 32 -14.48 -3.46 17.47
CA THR A 32 -14.76 -3.09 16.07
C THR A 32 -14.02 -1.83 15.67
N PHE A 33 -13.93 -0.82 16.55
CA PHE A 33 -13.18 0.40 16.29
C PHE A 33 -11.68 0.15 16.16
N SER A 34 -11.12 -0.74 16.99
CA SER A 34 -9.72 -1.17 16.89
C SER A 34 -9.44 -1.94 15.61
N CYS A 35 -10.36 -2.79 15.15
CA CYS A 35 -10.25 -3.50 13.88
C CYS A 35 -10.28 -2.53 12.69
N MET A 36 -11.21 -1.56 12.69
CA MET A 36 -11.28 -0.54 11.64
C MET A 36 -10.03 0.36 11.58
N GLN A 37 -9.42 0.64 12.74
CA GLN A 37 -8.16 1.41 12.76
C GLN A 37 -6.96 0.58 12.28
N ALA A 38 -6.97 -0.73 12.46
CA ALA A 38 -5.91 -1.61 11.97
C ALA A 38 -5.94 -1.74 10.43
N GLU A 39 -7.12 -1.71 9.80
CA GLU A 39 -7.24 -1.70 8.33
C GLU A 39 -6.93 -0.33 7.72
N ALA A 40 -7.05 0.77 8.47
CA ALA A 40 -6.83 2.14 7.96
C ALA A 40 -5.35 2.55 7.94
N LYS A 41 -4.41 1.72 8.38
CA LYS A 41 -2.98 2.02 8.45
C LYS A 41 -2.18 1.24 7.40
N GLU A 42 -2.56 1.31 6.13
CA GLU A 42 -1.55 1.27 5.07
C GLU A 42 -0.86 2.64 5.10
N GLU A 43 0.17 2.75 5.90
CA GLU A 43 1.07 3.90 5.92
C GLU A 43 1.74 3.95 4.54
N HIS A 44 1.26 4.85 3.68
CA HIS A 44 1.86 5.14 2.38
C HIS A 44 3.22 5.82 2.61
N GLU A 45 4.21 5.04 2.99
CA GLU A 45 5.55 5.53 3.26
C GLU A 45 6.25 5.87 1.95
N ILE A 46 6.81 7.09 1.87
CA ILE A 46 7.65 7.51 0.75
C ILE A 46 9.07 6.99 0.99
N LYS A 47 9.62 6.29 0.01
CA LYS A 47 10.94 5.64 0.08
C LYS A 47 11.84 6.14 -1.02
N ASP A 48 13.14 6.19 -0.74
CA ASP A 48 14.15 6.47 -1.75
C ASP A 48 14.42 5.23 -2.60
N CYS A 49 14.61 5.41 -3.90
CA CYS A 49 14.79 4.34 -4.86
C CYS A 49 15.70 4.75 -6.01
N ASP A 50 16.41 3.78 -6.59
CA ASP A 50 17.09 3.99 -7.87
C ASP A 50 16.05 4.08 -8.99
N PHE A 51 16.27 4.98 -9.94
CA PHE A 51 15.42 5.16 -11.10
C PHE A 51 16.17 4.83 -12.38
N THR A 52 15.58 4.00 -13.23
CA THR A 52 16.10 3.66 -14.54
C THR A 52 14.99 3.64 -15.57
N CYS A 53 15.36 3.57 -16.84
CA CYS A 53 14.42 3.47 -17.96
C CYS A 53 14.83 2.36 -18.91
N TYR A 54 13.83 1.68 -19.50
CA TYR A 54 14.04 0.73 -20.58
C TYR A 54 13.08 0.99 -21.74
N ILE A 55 13.48 0.60 -22.95
CA ILE A 55 12.75 0.85 -24.20
C ILE A 55 12.43 -0.43 -24.98
N ASP A 56 12.66 -1.59 -24.39
CA ASP A 56 12.41 -2.85 -25.06
C ASP A 56 10.91 -3.06 -25.30
N SER A 57 10.55 -3.40 -26.53
CA SER A 57 9.19 -3.82 -26.87
C SER A 57 9.07 -5.32 -26.69
N GLY A 58 8.08 -5.78 -25.95
CA GLY A 58 7.90 -7.21 -25.71
C GLY A 58 6.76 -7.51 -24.76
N THR A 59 6.82 -8.71 -24.20
CA THR A 59 5.85 -9.18 -23.22
C THR A 59 6.43 -9.07 -21.83
N CYS A 60 5.73 -8.36 -20.94
CA CYS A 60 6.08 -8.23 -19.53
C CYS A 60 6.06 -9.60 -18.82
N PHE A 61 6.64 -9.68 -17.66
CA PHE A 61 6.60 -10.87 -16.80
C PHE A 61 5.17 -11.36 -16.52
N THR A 62 4.20 -10.46 -16.39
CA THR A 62 2.78 -10.80 -16.20
C THR A 62 2.04 -11.20 -17.46
N GLY A 63 2.70 -11.22 -18.63
CA GLY A 63 2.10 -11.59 -19.91
C GLY A 63 1.45 -10.45 -20.69
N CYS A 64 1.46 -9.21 -20.16
CA CYS A 64 1.01 -8.03 -20.92
C CYS A 64 2.06 -7.55 -21.92
N GLN A 65 1.65 -6.74 -22.88
CA GLN A 65 2.59 -6.02 -23.76
C GLN A 65 3.15 -4.80 -23.04
N THR A 66 4.43 -4.50 -23.28
CA THR A 66 5.05 -3.25 -22.80
C THR A 66 4.33 -2.03 -23.37
N ARG A 67 4.05 -1.05 -22.54
CA ARG A 67 3.32 0.17 -22.87
C ARG A 67 3.63 1.29 -21.87
N ARG A 68 3.21 2.51 -22.15
CA ARG A 68 3.28 3.61 -21.18
C ARG A 68 2.53 3.27 -19.88
N GLY A 69 3.07 3.73 -18.77
CA GLY A 69 2.51 3.49 -17.45
C GLY A 69 2.89 2.14 -16.82
N ILE A 70 3.85 1.42 -17.43
CA ILE A 70 4.40 0.19 -16.85
C ILE A 70 5.81 0.46 -16.32
N ALA A 71 6.11 -0.20 -15.20
CA ALA A 71 7.46 -0.30 -14.68
C ALA A 71 7.83 -1.77 -14.40
N ALA A 72 9.12 -2.02 -14.43
CA ALA A 72 9.73 -3.25 -13.94
C ALA A 72 10.37 -2.99 -12.57
N SER A 73 10.30 -3.99 -11.70
CA SER A 73 10.94 -3.97 -10.39
C SER A 73 11.21 -5.39 -9.90
N SER A 74 11.33 -5.60 -8.59
CA SER A 74 11.44 -6.94 -8.04
C SER A 74 10.13 -7.71 -8.16
N GLU A 75 10.22 -9.04 -8.16
CA GLU A 75 9.03 -9.91 -8.22
C GLU A 75 8.06 -9.69 -7.05
N ALA A 76 8.59 -9.32 -5.88
CA ALA A 76 7.79 -9.02 -4.69
C ALA A 76 6.87 -7.79 -4.85
N LEU A 77 7.16 -6.92 -5.81
CA LEU A 77 6.41 -5.69 -6.08
C LEU A 77 5.42 -5.82 -7.25
N ILE A 78 5.37 -6.97 -7.91
CA ILE A 78 4.42 -7.21 -9.02
C ILE A 78 2.98 -7.05 -8.52
N GLY A 79 2.18 -6.29 -9.27
CA GLY A 79 0.78 -6.00 -8.96
C GLY A 79 0.57 -4.78 -8.07
N TYR A 80 1.65 -4.08 -7.71
CA TYR A 80 1.54 -2.76 -7.08
C TYR A 80 1.55 -1.66 -8.14
N THR A 81 0.89 -0.55 -7.82
CA THR A 81 1.10 0.73 -8.51
C THR A 81 2.15 1.51 -7.73
N VAL A 82 3.15 2.03 -8.41
CA VAL A 82 4.14 2.93 -7.82
C VAL A 82 3.88 4.35 -8.27
N ILE A 83 3.87 5.29 -7.33
CA ILE A 83 3.87 6.72 -7.57
C ILE A 83 5.29 7.22 -7.42
N VAL A 84 5.77 7.99 -8.39
CA VAL A 84 7.17 8.37 -8.51
C VAL A 84 7.29 9.89 -8.51
N TRP A 85 8.24 10.39 -7.72
CA TRP A 85 8.67 11.79 -7.68
C TRP A 85 10.20 11.87 -7.83
N THR A 86 10.68 13.02 -8.29
CA THR A 86 12.10 13.37 -8.18
C THR A 86 12.53 13.47 -6.72
N THR A 87 13.81 13.52 -6.46
CA THR A 87 14.35 13.65 -5.08
C THR A 87 13.95 14.96 -4.42
N ASP A 88 13.70 16.01 -5.19
CA ASP A 88 13.24 17.33 -4.74
C ASP A 88 11.71 17.47 -4.69
N GLY A 89 10.96 16.42 -5.08
CA GLY A 89 9.52 16.29 -4.89
C GLY A 89 8.67 16.65 -6.10
N GLU A 90 9.26 16.84 -7.28
CA GLU A 90 8.50 16.99 -8.52
C GLU A 90 7.85 15.65 -8.91
N PHE A 91 6.56 15.68 -9.23
CA PHE A 91 5.81 14.50 -9.63
C PHE A 91 6.19 14.03 -11.04
N ILE A 92 6.57 12.76 -11.18
CA ILE A 92 6.93 12.13 -12.45
C ILE A 92 5.75 11.35 -13.04
N GLY A 93 5.10 10.52 -12.24
CA GLY A 93 3.97 9.71 -12.73
C GLY A 93 3.60 8.56 -11.83
N TYR A 94 2.61 7.77 -12.30
CA TYR A 94 2.26 6.46 -11.70
C TYR A 94 2.49 5.37 -12.73
N TYR A 95 2.99 4.24 -12.23
CA TYR A 95 3.34 3.10 -13.07
C TYR A 95 2.85 1.81 -12.42
N GLU A 96 2.23 0.96 -13.20
CA GLU A 96 1.88 -0.40 -12.78
C GLU A 96 3.13 -1.27 -12.83
N ILE A 97 3.48 -1.95 -11.75
CA ILE A 97 4.60 -2.88 -11.74
C ILE A 97 4.11 -4.21 -12.30
N LEU A 98 4.32 -4.42 -13.58
CA LEU A 98 3.89 -5.59 -14.33
C LEU A 98 5.06 -6.37 -14.93
N ASP A 99 6.26 -5.85 -14.80
CA ASP A 99 7.46 -6.49 -15.33
C ASP A 99 8.51 -6.69 -14.24
N LYS A 100 9.44 -7.59 -14.50
CA LYS A 100 10.48 -7.99 -13.56
C LYS A 100 11.85 -7.60 -14.10
N ILE A 101 12.62 -6.90 -13.29
CA ILE A 101 14.02 -6.63 -13.59
C ILE A 101 14.80 -7.93 -13.60
N GLY A 102 15.57 -8.12 -14.66
CA GLY A 102 16.40 -9.31 -14.82
C GLY A 102 17.37 -9.49 -13.66
N THR A 103 17.51 -10.71 -13.17
CA THR A 103 18.38 -11.12 -12.05
C THR A 103 19.87 -10.77 -12.25
N LYS A 104 20.27 -10.47 -13.50
CA LYS A 104 21.63 -10.07 -13.86
C LYS A 104 22.14 -8.84 -13.08
N TRP A 105 21.23 -8.02 -12.57
CA TRP A 105 21.58 -6.79 -11.84
C TRP A 105 21.59 -6.96 -10.32
N GLY A 106 21.27 -8.16 -9.80
CA GLY A 106 21.37 -8.48 -8.36
C GLY A 106 20.50 -7.62 -7.43
N ARG A 107 19.55 -6.89 -7.99
CA ARG A 107 18.73 -5.89 -7.27
C ARG A 107 17.32 -6.41 -7.06
N SER A 108 17.17 -7.21 -6.04
CA SER A 108 15.82 -7.57 -5.55
C SER A 108 15.47 -6.61 -4.42
N GLY A 109 14.48 -5.75 -4.64
CA GLY A 109 13.90 -4.92 -3.59
C GLY A 109 12.65 -5.56 -3.00
N THR A 110 12.25 -5.09 -1.85
CA THR A 110 10.97 -5.39 -1.18
C THR A 110 10.16 -4.10 -1.03
N LEU A 111 8.92 -4.20 -0.50
CA LEU A 111 8.15 -3.01 -0.13
C LEU A 111 8.88 -2.13 0.88
N ASP A 112 9.59 -2.76 1.82
CA ASP A 112 10.30 -2.03 2.88
C ASP A 112 11.59 -1.39 2.36
N GLU A 113 12.26 -2.03 1.40
CA GLU A 113 13.51 -1.58 0.78
C GLU A 113 13.44 -1.74 -0.74
N PRO A 114 12.74 -0.86 -1.45
CA PRO A 114 12.71 -0.89 -2.91
C PRO A 114 14.07 -0.42 -3.46
N HIS A 115 14.72 -1.26 -4.26
CA HIS A 115 16.06 -0.92 -4.76
C HIS A 115 16.00 -0.13 -6.07
N VAL A 116 15.10 -0.49 -6.99
CA VAL A 116 15.05 0.14 -8.31
C VAL A 116 13.65 0.07 -8.90
N ILE A 117 13.26 1.15 -9.55
CA ILE A 117 12.11 1.23 -10.45
C ILE A 117 12.64 1.50 -11.85
N ASP A 118 12.32 0.61 -12.78
CA ASP A 118 12.75 0.68 -14.18
C ASP A 118 11.52 0.97 -15.05
N VAL A 119 11.38 2.20 -15.50
CA VAL A 119 10.17 2.69 -16.19
C VAL A 119 10.29 2.43 -17.69
N TRP A 120 9.24 1.86 -18.27
CA TRP A 120 9.17 1.72 -19.72
C TRP A 120 8.97 3.07 -20.42
N CYS A 121 9.80 3.35 -21.39
CA CYS A 121 9.74 4.54 -22.24
C CYS A 121 9.53 4.13 -23.70
N GLU A 122 8.84 4.98 -24.44
CA GLU A 122 8.53 4.74 -25.85
C GLU A 122 9.78 4.79 -26.73
N ASP A 123 10.70 5.69 -26.39
CA ASP A 123 11.93 5.90 -27.12
C ASP A 123 13.10 6.37 -26.23
N MET A 124 14.27 6.49 -26.82
CA MET A 124 15.50 6.91 -26.14
C MET A 124 15.46 8.40 -25.71
N GLU A 125 14.68 9.24 -26.38
CA GLU A 125 14.56 10.66 -26.03
C GLU A 125 13.73 10.81 -24.74
N GLU A 126 12.63 10.09 -24.62
CA GLU A 126 11.83 10.02 -23.39
C GLU A 126 12.65 9.45 -22.23
N ALA A 127 13.37 8.35 -22.44
CA ALA A 127 14.24 7.75 -21.44
C ALA A 127 15.32 8.73 -20.96
N LYS A 128 15.98 9.42 -21.89
CA LYS A 128 16.99 10.43 -21.55
C LYS A 128 16.39 11.56 -20.72
N ARG A 129 15.24 12.09 -21.11
CA ARG A 129 14.54 13.16 -20.37
C ARG A 129 14.24 12.75 -18.94
N PHE A 130 13.75 11.52 -18.70
CA PHE A 130 13.49 11.02 -17.35
C PHE A 130 14.78 10.83 -16.55
N MET A 131 15.84 10.32 -17.18
CA MET A 131 17.13 10.15 -16.51
C MET A 131 17.78 11.50 -16.16
N ASP A 132 17.66 12.50 -17.03
CA ASP A 132 18.15 13.87 -16.77
C ASP A 132 17.35 14.52 -15.62
N LEU A 133 16.02 14.27 -15.53
CA LEU A 133 15.14 14.80 -14.49
C LEU A 133 15.39 14.17 -13.12
N THR A 134 15.68 12.88 -13.09
CA THR A 134 15.81 12.11 -11.84
C THR A 134 17.25 11.95 -11.36
N GLU A 135 18.22 12.17 -12.23
CA GLU A 135 19.64 11.87 -12.00
C GLU A 135 19.85 10.41 -11.53
N GLY A 136 18.96 9.51 -11.95
CA GLY A 136 18.97 8.09 -11.59
C GLY A 136 18.49 7.78 -10.18
N LYS A 137 17.82 8.73 -9.51
CA LYS A 137 17.25 8.59 -8.16
C LYS A 137 15.84 9.15 -8.12
N CYS A 138 14.99 8.54 -7.29
CA CYS A 138 13.61 8.99 -7.11
C CYS A 138 13.10 8.70 -5.71
N LYS A 139 11.97 9.30 -5.38
CA LYS A 139 11.13 8.93 -4.24
C LYS A 139 9.92 8.18 -4.76
N VAL A 140 9.54 7.13 -4.05
CA VAL A 140 8.44 6.25 -4.47
C VAL A 140 7.47 5.99 -3.32
N MET A 141 6.21 5.78 -3.67
CA MET A 141 5.18 5.28 -2.79
C MET A 141 4.44 4.14 -3.51
N PHE A 142 4.26 3.01 -2.84
CA PHE A 142 3.56 1.87 -3.39
C PHE A 142 2.11 1.85 -2.92
N VAL A 143 1.21 1.60 -3.86
CA VAL A 143 -0.22 1.43 -3.60
C VAL A 143 -0.62 0.07 -4.14
N LYS A 144 -1.26 -0.73 -3.32
CA LYS A 144 -1.76 -2.03 -3.77
C LYS A 144 -2.93 -1.80 -4.71
N ALA A 145 -2.90 -2.42 -5.90
CA ALA A 145 -4.05 -2.39 -6.79
C ALA A 145 -5.21 -3.13 -6.11
N GLU A 146 -6.33 -2.43 -5.91
CA GLU A 146 -7.57 -3.09 -5.49
C GLU A 146 -8.04 -4.00 -6.64
N GLY A 147 -8.06 -5.30 -6.37
CA GLY A 147 -8.50 -6.33 -7.32
C GLY A 147 -10.01 -6.43 -7.42
#